data_0c11512f6dcba618daa5387560d8b0c9
#
_entry.id   0c11512f6dcba618daa5387560d8b0c9
#
_cell.length_a   1.000
_cell.length_b   1.000
_cell.length_c   1.000
_cell.angle_alpha   90.00
_cell.angle_beta   90.00
_cell.angle_gamma   90.00
#
_symmetry.space_group_name_H-M   'P 1'
#
loop_
_entity.id
_entity.type
_entity.pdbx_description
1 polymer ?
#
loop_
_entity_poly.entity_id
_entity_poly.type
_entity_poly.pdbx_seq_one_letter_code
_entity_poly.pdbx_strand_id
1 'polypeptide(L)'
;YNPFKEYFNNIHRWDGIDYFAKFASYLDIKGDVGFFTKMLEKQFVRTIKCALEPEYYNRFAFILQSRKQEIGKSRIINLMSPFGTRYFTDEQIKDDKDSLISLTENFIYSLEEIDDMKKVGIGKLKAILAKKTVTQRLPFQKQKSKMFRCCSFFGSTNLTEFLTDDVNTRWLIFTVDGIKESIFKEINIHDLWSQAWALYNTTGYDEDLTPMEKNLREENNLYYKQSVIEQDLIMDNFQESKYSILSLSDVAKAITEIAGRGIRINTDLTYIQDILIDLGFEMDKIKIGNKYMKVFKIEKIAVSKSKDEDNKRKGIQN
;
A
#
# COMPACT_ATOMS: atom_id res chain seq x y z
N TYR A 1 -13.77 31.66 -1.39
CA TYR A 1 -12.34 31.67 -1.74
C TYR A 1 -11.77 30.26 -1.73
N ASN A 2 -11.14 29.82 -2.84
CA ASN A 2 -10.45 28.53 -2.94
C ASN A 2 -9.00 28.80 -3.38
N PRO A 3 -8.02 28.66 -2.46
CA PRO A 3 -6.63 28.98 -2.74
C PRO A 3 -6.01 28.05 -3.80
N PHE A 4 -6.48 26.82 -3.90
CA PHE A 4 -6.00 25.86 -4.90
C PHE A 4 -6.44 26.29 -6.32
N LYS A 5 -7.70 26.70 -6.46
CA LYS A 5 -8.21 27.21 -7.75
C LYS A 5 -7.47 28.47 -8.19
N GLU A 6 -7.18 29.36 -7.26
CA GLU A 6 -6.40 30.57 -7.57
C GLU A 6 -5.00 30.23 -8.05
N TYR A 7 -4.31 29.30 -7.36
CA TYR A 7 -2.98 28.84 -7.78
C TYR A 7 -2.99 28.26 -9.20
N PHE A 8 -3.89 27.32 -9.49
CA PHE A 8 -3.94 26.66 -10.80
C PHE A 8 -4.38 27.60 -11.94
N ASN A 9 -5.19 28.59 -11.67
CA ASN A 9 -5.55 29.62 -12.67
C ASN A 9 -4.39 30.54 -13.00
N ASN A 10 -3.42 30.69 -12.10
CA ASN A 10 -2.26 31.58 -12.27
C ASN A 10 -0.94 30.82 -12.55
N ILE A 11 -0.94 29.49 -12.59
CA ILE A 11 0.24 28.71 -12.91
C ILE A 11 0.65 28.96 -14.36
N HIS A 12 1.96 28.95 -14.62
CA HIS A 12 2.46 29.11 -15.98
C HIS A 12 1.98 27.97 -16.89
N ARG A 13 1.89 28.27 -18.19
CA ARG A 13 1.45 27.26 -19.16
C ARG A 13 2.54 26.21 -19.34
N TRP A 14 2.11 24.92 -19.41
CA TRP A 14 2.99 23.81 -19.74
C TRP A 14 3.61 24.00 -21.14
N ASP A 15 4.90 23.78 -21.22
CA ASP A 15 5.72 23.97 -22.44
C ASP A 15 5.84 22.71 -23.31
N GLY A 16 5.23 21.59 -22.89
CA GLY A 16 5.25 20.31 -23.60
C GLY A 16 6.38 19.37 -23.17
N ILE A 17 7.26 19.78 -22.26
CA ILE A 17 8.29 18.91 -21.70
C ILE A 17 7.66 17.92 -20.73
N ASP A 18 8.04 16.64 -20.80
CA ASP A 18 7.60 15.63 -19.83
C ASP A 18 8.39 15.75 -18.51
N TYR A 19 7.85 16.56 -17.61
CA TYR A 19 8.44 16.80 -16.31
C TYR A 19 8.31 15.60 -15.34
N PHE A 20 7.33 14.73 -15.54
CA PHE A 20 7.22 13.51 -14.74
C PHE A 20 8.32 12.52 -15.10
N ALA A 21 8.62 12.33 -16.39
CA ALA A 21 9.76 11.53 -16.83
C ALA A 21 11.08 12.14 -16.36
N LYS A 22 11.23 13.47 -16.46
CA LYS A 22 12.39 14.18 -15.93
C LYS A 22 12.53 13.95 -14.43
N PHE A 23 11.49 14.10 -13.64
CA PHE A 23 11.49 13.84 -12.20
C PHE A 23 11.89 12.40 -11.88
N ALA A 24 11.29 11.41 -12.56
CA ALA A 24 11.62 10.01 -12.39
C ALA A 24 13.10 9.68 -12.64
N SER A 25 13.77 10.41 -13.55
CA SER A 25 15.19 10.21 -13.87
C SER A 25 16.17 10.54 -12.74
N TYR A 26 15.70 11.24 -11.71
CA TYR A 26 16.46 11.52 -10.48
C TYR A 26 16.31 10.45 -9.40
N LEU A 27 15.39 9.51 -9.60
CA LEU A 27 15.08 8.44 -8.65
C LEU A 27 15.60 7.11 -9.18
N ASP A 28 16.26 6.35 -8.34
CA ASP A 28 16.64 4.96 -8.63
C ASP A 28 15.45 4.04 -8.29
N ILE A 29 14.54 3.94 -9.25
CA ILE A 29 13.25 3.23 -9.11
C ILE A 29 13.47 1.77 -9.45
N LYS A 30 13.06 0.86 -8.56
CA LYS A 30 12.99 -0.57 -8.83
C LYS A 30 11.76 -0.92 -9.65
N GLY A 31 11.98 -1.71 -10.69
CA GLY A 31 10.90 -2.19 -11.55
C GLY A 31 10.61 -1.27 -12.73
N ASP A 32 9.35 -1.13 -13.09
CA ASP A 32 8.91 -0.39 -14.27
C ASP A 32 8.87 1.12 -14.01
N VAL A 33 9.87 1.84 -14.52
CA VAL A 33 9.96 3.30 -14.43
C VAL A 33 8.82 3.99 -15.20
N GLY A 34 8.38 3.40 -16.31
CA GLY A 34 7.24 3.93 -17.08
C GLY A 34 5.95 3.87 -16.29
N PHE A 35 5.70 2.75 -15.62
CA PHE A 35 4.55 2.60 -14.72
C PHE A 35 4.61 3.57 -13.54
N PHE A 36 5.77 3.71 -12.89
CA PHE A 36 5.98 4.72 -11.85
C PHE A 36 5.62 6.13 -12.34
N THR A 37 6.21 6.53 -13.47
CA THR A 37 6.02 7.86 -14.07
C THR A 37 4.55 8.12 -14.37
N LYS A 38 3.87 7.14 -14.97
CA LYS A 38 2.44 7.25 -15.29
C LYS A 38 1.56 7.32 -14.04
N MET A 39 1.87 6.55 -13.01
CA MET A 39 1.12 6.58 -11.75
C MET A 39 1.34 7.90 -10.99
N LEU A 40 2.55 8.46 -11.04
CA LEU A 40 2.86 9.76 -10.46
C LEU A 40 2.09 10.88 -11.20
N GLU A 41 2.11 10.89 -12.53
CA GLU A 41 1.33 11.82 -13.36
C GLU A 41 -0.16 11.78 -12.99
N LYS A 42 -0.75 10.58 -13.00
CA LYS A 42 -2.15 10.38 -12.64
C LYS A 42 -2.44 10.79 -11.19
N GLN A 43 -1.49 10.58 -10.27
CA GLN A 43 -1.65 11.00 -8.87
C GLN A 43 -1.70 12.52 -8.74
N PHE A 44 -0.89 13.26 -9.50
CA PHE A 44 -0.92 14.71 -9.53
C PHE A 44 -2.25 15.23 -10.10
N VAL A 45 -2.71 14.68 -11.22
CA VAL A 45 -4.01 15.05 -11.80
C VAL A 45 -5.16 14.76 -10.83
N ARG A 46 -5.18 13.59 -10.19
CA ARG A 46 -6.18 13.25 -9.14
C ARG A 46 -6.12 14.21 -7.96
N THR A 47 -4.93 14.71 -7.61
CA THR A 47 -4.78 15.68 -6.52
C THR A 47 -5.42 17.01 -6.87
N ILE A 48 -5.22 17.51 -8.09
CA ILE A 48 -5.92 18.71 -8.59
C ILE A 48 -7.44 18.51 -8.55
N LYS A 49 -7.91 17.37 -9.09
CA LYS A 49 -9.34 17.04 -9.16
C LYS A 49 -9.96 16.98 -7.76
N CYS A 50 -9.27 16.34 -6.80
CA CYS A 50 -9.70 16.25 -5.41
C CYS A 50 -9.82 17.63 -4.72
N ALA A 51 -8.91 18.56 -5.04
CA ALA A 51 -8.90 19.90 -4.47
C ALA A 51 -9.93 20.86 -5.09
N LEU A 52 -10.32 20.63 -6.35
CA LEU A 52 -11.19 21.54 -7.11
C LEU A 52 -12.63 21.04 -7.27
N GLU A 53 -12.86 19.73 -7.24
CA GLU A 53 -14.16 19.11 -7.47
C GLU A 53 -14.73 18.51 -6.18
N PRO A 54 -15.71 19.14 -5.54
CA PRO A 54 -16.26 18.66 -4.25
C PRO A 54 -16.83 17.24 -4.29
N GLU A 55 -17.28 16.78 -5.46
CA GLU A 55 -17.87 15.44 -5.66
C GLU A 55 -16.82 14.35 -5.92
N TYR A 56 -15.56 14.74 -6.16
CA TYR A 56 -14.45 13.83 -6.37
C TYR A 56 -13.64 13.61 -5.09
N TYR A 57 -13.02 12.45 -4.94
CA TYR A 57 -11.99 12.19 -3.92
C TYR A 57 -10.95 11.21 -4.46
N ASN A 58 -9.70 11.52 -4.21
CA ASN A 58 -8.60 10.63 -4.58
C ASN A 58 -8.50 9.47 -3.58
N ARG A 59 -8.86 8.28 -4.00
CA ARG A 59 -8.84 7.06 -3.15
C ARG A 59 -7.47 6.43 -2.99
N PHE A 60 -6.47 6.91 -3.74
CA PHE A 60 -5.13 6.33 -3.76
C PHE A 60 -4.19 7.07 -2.82
N ALA A 61 -3.29 6.29 -2.20
CA ALA A 61 -2.09 6.79 -1.53
C ALA A 61 -0.87 6.39 -2.36
N PHE A 62 -0.01 7.37 -2.69
CA PHE A 62 1.23 7.18 -3.43
C PHE A 62 2.39 7.06 -2.45
N ILE A 63 3.04 5.89 -2.40
CA ILE A 63 4.00 5.55 -1.36
C ILE A 63 5.38 5.27 -1.95
N LEU A 64 6.39 5.96 -1.44
CA LEU A 64 7.79 5.68 -1.71
C LEU A 64 8.34 4.74 -0.63
N GLN A 65 8.69 3.52 -1.02
CA GLN A 65 9.28 2.54 -0.13
C GLN A 65 10.80 2.47 -0.34
N SER A 66 11.57 2.31 0.73
CA SER A 66 12.98 1.95 0.66
C SER A 66 13.43 1.29 1.95
N ARG A 67 14.23 0.23 1.85
CA ARG A 67 14.92 -0.36 3.03
C ARG A 67 15.99 0.58 3.60
N LYS A 68 16.55 1.45 2.74
CA LYS A 68 17.57 2.42 3.16
C LYS A 68 16.88 3.60 3.85
N GLN A 69 17.40 3.95 5.00
CA GLN A 69 17.01 5.16 5.72
C GLN A 69 17.73 6.38 5.13
N GLU A 70 17.21 7.57 5.39
CA GLU A 70 17.85 8.86 5.06
C GLU A 70 18.16 9.12 3.59
N ILE A 71 17.54 8.37 2.65
CA ILE A 71 17.71 8.62 1.21
C ILE A 71 16.94 9.85 0.71
N GLY A 72 16.19 10.54 1.57
CA GLY A 72 15.45 11.75 1.23
C GLY A 72 13.99 11.54 0.79
N LYS A 73 13.35 10.39 1.09
CA LYS A 73 11.95 10.11 0.70
C LYS A 73 10.96 11.18 1.19
N SER A 74 10.98 11.49 2.50
CA SER A 74 10.11 12.52 3.08
C SER A 74 10.40 13.89 2.47
N ARG A 75 11.67 14.19 2.20
CA ARG A 75 12.07 15.44 1.55
C ARG A 75 11.54 15.56 0.12
N ILE A 76 11.46 14.44 -0.63
CA ILE A 76 10.83 14.40 -1.96
C ILE A 76 9.32 14.64 -1.85
N ILE A 77 8.66 14.04 -0.88
CA ILE A 77 7.21 14.26 -0.67
C ILE A 77 6.93 15.72 -0.31
N ASN A 78 7.75 16.32 0.55
CA ASN A 78 7.66 17.74 0.86
C ASN A 78 7.87 18.62 -0.39
N LEU A 79 8.83 18.27 -1.24
CA LEU A 79 9.09 18.96 -2.52
C LEU A 79 7.87 18.93 -3.45
N MET A 80 7.05 17.86 -3.41
CA MET A 80 5.86 17.74 -4.25
C MET A 80 4.77 18.79 -3.92
N SER A 81 4.80 19.42 -2.75
CA SER A 81 3.84 20.46 -2.39
C SER A 81 4.15 21.79 -3.10
N PRO A 82 3.24 22.33 -3.94
CA PRO A 82 3.45 23.61 -4.59
C PRO A 82 3.26 24.81 -3.64
N PHE A 83 2.75 24.56 -2.44
CA PHE A 83 2.45 25.55 -1.42
C PHE A 83 3.46 25.57 -0.27
N GLY A 84 4.55 24.80 -0.39
CA GLY A 84 5.47 24.55 0.71
C GLY A 84 4.72 23.90 1.89
N THR A 85 4.86 24.44 3.08
CA THR A 85 4.22 23.90 4.31
C THR A 85 2.79 24.40 4.55
N ARG A 86 2.28 25.37 3.76
CA ARG A 86 1.02 26.05 4.07
C ARG A 86 -0.21 25.16 3.97
N TYR A 87 -0.24 24.24 3.01
CA TYR A 87 -1.33 23.27 2.78
C TYR A 87 -0.79 21.85 2.70
N PHE A 88 0.19 21.60 3.52
CA PHE A 88 0.86 20.32 3.66
C PHE A 88 0.84 19.93 5.13
N THR A 89 0.55 18.68 5.42
CA THR A 89 0.67 18.11 6.76
C THR A 89 1.31 16.74 6.72
N ASP A 90 2.17 16.48 7.69
CA ASP A 90 2.80 15.20 7.98
C ASP A 90 2.43 14.70 9.39
N GLU A 91 1.42 15.33 10.00
CA GLU A 91 0.92 14.91 11.29
C GLU A 91 0.40 13.48 11.25
N GLN A 92 0.66 12.73 12.31
CA GLN A 92 0.15 11.37 12.42
C GLN A 92 -1.38 11.35 12.35
N ILE A 93 -1.92 10.61 11.38
CA ILE A 93 -3.36 10.50 11.20
C ILE A 93 -4.00 9.72 12.36
N LYS A 94 -4.96 10.33 13.03
CA LYS A 94 -5.71 9.73 14.14
C LYS A 94 -7.19 9.69 13.78
N ASP A 95 -7.96 8.84 14.48
CA ASP A 95 -9.43 8.82 14.33
C ASP A 95 -10.07 9.86 15.27
N ASP A 96 -9.59 11.11 15.18
CA ASP A 96 -10.07 12.24 15.96
C ASP A 96 -10.59 13.37 15.05
N LYS A 97 -11.15 14.39 15.67
CA LYS A 97 -11.76 15.51 14.95
C LYS A 97 -10.74 16.30 14.17
N ASP A 98 -9.58 16.54 14.74
CA ASP A 98 -8.58 17.47 14.19
C ASP A 98 -7.95 16.84 12.95
N SER A 99 -7.58 15.54 13.01
CA SER A 99 -7.12 14.79 11.83
C SER A 99 -8.17 14.76 10.71
N LEU A 100 -9.46 14.63 11.06
CA LEU A 100 -10.52 14.64 10.04
C LEU A 100 -10.72 16.02 9.41
N ILE A 101 -10.63 17.11 10.17
CA ILE A 101 -10.69 18.49 9.67
C ILE A 101 -9.49 18.76 8.76
N SER A 102 -8.30 18.32 9.15
CA SER A 102 -7.06 18.44 8.39
C SER A 102 -7.17 17.86 6.97
N LEU A 103 -8.03 16.84 6.75
CA LEU A 103 -8.33 16.30 5.40
C LEU A 103 -9.02 17.31 4.47
N THR A 104 -9.65 18.34 5.03
CA THR A 104 -10.43 19.34 4.30
C THR A 104 -9.70 20.69 4.16
N GLU A 105 -8.53 20.81 4.77
CA GLU A 105 -7.74 22.05 4.81
C GLU A 105 -6.42 21.93 4.04
N ASN A 106 -5.89 20.71 3.89
CA ASN A 106 -4.61 20.48 3.25
C ASN A 106 -4.77 20.02 1.80
N PHE A 107 -3.76 20.30 0.98
CA PHE A 107 -3.64 19.83 -0.40
C PHE A 107 -2.94 18.47 -0.47
N ILE A 108 -1.85 18.32 0.30
CA ILE A 108 -1.13 17.07 0.48
C ILE A 108 -1.16 16.67 1.95
N TYR A 109 -1.51 15.41 2.18
CA TYR A 109 -1.35 14.74 3.46
C TYR A 109 -0.23 13.70 3.33
N SER A 110 0.90 13.93 4.00
CA SER A 110 2.03 13.01 4.02
C SER A 110 1.79 11.91 5.04
N LEU A 111 1.84 10.66 4.60
CA LEU A 111 1.81 9.49 5.45
C LEU A 111 3.26 9.09 5.74
N GLU A 112 3.87 9.71 6.74
CA GLU A 112 5.20 9.35 7.18
C GLU A 112 5.13 8.20 8.18
N GLU A 113 6.15 7.35 8.15
CA GLU A 113 6.26 6.20 9.04
C GLU A 113 4.97 5.36 9.11
N ILE A 114 4.56 4.82 7.94
CA ILE A 114 3.44 3.85 7.87
C ILE A 114 3.62 2.73 8.91
N ASP A 115 4.83 2.52 9.39
CA ASP A 115 5.22 1.61 10.47
C ASP A 115 4.47 1.88 11.79
N ASP A 116 4.26 3.16 12.13
CA ASP A 116 3.49 3.55 13.32
C ASP A 116 1.97 3.38 13.12
N MET A 117 1.53 3.26 11.87
CA MET A 117 0.13 3.00 11.55
C MET A 117 -0.34 1.59 11.89
N LYS A 118 0.57 0.64 12.18
CA LYS A 118 0.19 -0.64 12.83
C LYS A 118 -0.59 -0.41 14.11
N LYS A 119 -0.36 0.71 14.80
CA LYS A 119 -1.08 1.10 16.04
C LYS A 119 -2.50 1.62 15.75
N VAL A 120 -2.72 2.31 14.64
CA VAL A 120 -4.05 2.83 14.24
C VAL A 120 -4.87 1.76 13.52
N GLY A 121 -4.22 0.77 12.94
CA GLY A 121 -4.82 -0.30 12.14
C GLY A 121 -5.02 0.11 10.67
N ILE A 122 -4.51 -0.71 9.76
CA ILE A 122 -4.61 -0.51 8.30
C ILE A 122 -6.08 -0.36 7.86
N GLY A 123 -7.01 -1.06 8.51
CA GLY A 123 -8.44 -0.94 8.24
C GLY A 123 -9.00 0.47 8.49
N LYS A 124 -8.56 1.16 9.54
CA LYS A 124 -8.95 2.55 9.82
C LYS A 124 -8.38 3.50 8.78
N LEU A 125 -7.12 3.33 8.40
CA LEU A 125 -6.50 4.12 7.35
C LEU A 125 -7.24 3.94 6.01
N LYS A 126 -7.61 2.72 5.65
CA LYS A 126 -8.44 2.44 4.46
C LYS A 126 -9.79 3.17 4.52
N ALA A 127 -10.41 3.23 5.70
CA ALA A 127 -11.65 3.99 5.89
C ALA A 127 -11.44 5.50 5.70
N ILE A 128 -10.31 6.04 6.15
CA ILE A 128 -9.94 7.45 5.98
C ILE A 128 -9.63 7.74 4.50
N LEU A 129 -8.88 6.87 3.82
CA LEU A 129 -8.60 6.99 2.38
C LEU A 129 -9.89 6.96 1.53
N ALA A 130 -10.93 6.27 1.99
CA ALA A 130 -12.24 6.22 1.33
C ALA A 130 -13.16 7.40 1.66
N LYS A 131 -12.78 8.24 2.62
CA LYS A 131 -13.65 9.31 3.11
C LYS A 131 -13.71 10.44 2.08
N LYS A 132 -14.92 10.72 1.58
CA LYS A 132 -15.21 11.80 0.63
C LYS A 132 -15.56 13.09 1.35
N THR A 133 -16.29 12.96 2.46
CA THR A 133 -16.79 14.10 3.23
C THR A 133 -16.51 13.93 4.71
N VAL A 134 -16.29 15.04 5.37
CA VAL A 134 -16.13 15.16 6.81
C VAL A 134 -17.29 15.99 7.36
N THR A 135 -18.04 15.44 8.32
CA THR A 135 -19.12 16.16 8.97
C THR A 135 -18.73 16.38 10.43
N GLN A 136 -18.29 17.57 10.73
CA GLN A 136 -17.78 17.94 12.07
C GLN A 136 -18.34 19.29 12.51
N ARG A 137 -18.40 19.47 13.83
CA ARG A 137 -18.70 20.77 14.43
C ARG A 137 -17.39 21.55 14.59
N LEU A 138 -17.23 22.60 13.79
CA LEU A 138 -16.07 23.49 13.90
C LEU A 138 -16.09 24.26 15.23
N PRO A 139 -14.93 24.71 15.73
CA PRO A 139 -14.87 25.56 16.92
C PRO A 139 -15.81 26.76 16.79
N PHE A 140 -16.49 27.10 17.88
CA PHE A 140 -17.44 28.21 17.97
C PHE A 140 -18.72 28.11 17.11
N GLN A 141 -18.90 27.05 16.32
CA GLN A 141 -20.14 26.83 15.58
C GLN A 141 -21.16 26.01 16.38
N LYS A 142 -22.45 26.38 16.29
CA LYS A 142 -23.55 25.65 16.95
C LYS A 142 -23.93 24.39 16.18
N GLN A 143 -23.77 24.38 14.86
CA GLN A 143 -24.17 23.29 13.98
C GLN A 143 -22.96 22.57 13.40
N LYS A 144 -23.17 21.29 12.97
CA LYS A 144 -22.18 20.54 12.22
C LYS A 144 -22.10 21.06 10.78
N SER A 145 -20.88 21.24 10.29
CA SER A 145 -20.63 21.57 8.89
C SER A 145 -20.21 20.31 8.13
N LYS A 146 -20.75 20.13 6.92
CA LYS A 146 -20.31 19.11 5.98
C LYS A 146 -19.26 19.74 5.07
N MET A 147 -18.06 19.19 5.10
CA MET A 147 -16.91 19.64 4.31
C MET A 147 -16.46 18.53 3.38
N PHE A 148 -15.98 18.87 2.20
CA PHE A 148 -15.42 17.93 1.25
C PHE A 148 -13.93 17.77 1.52
N ARG A 149 -13.43 16.54 1.41
CA ARG A 149 -12.00 16.30 1.44
C ARG A 149 -11.35 16.90 0.21
N CYS A 150 -10.28 17.68 0.39
CA CYS A 150 -9.50 18.26 -0.69
C CYS A 150 -8.07 17.72 -0.78
N CYS A 151 -7.60 16.97 0.23
CA CYS A 151 -6.25 16.43 0.24
C CYS A 151 -6.12 15.12 -0.54
N SER A 152 -4.92 14.91 -1.07
CA SER A 152 -4.45 13.61 -1.56
C SER A 152 -3.31 13.09 -0.69
N PHE A 153 -3.18 11.76 -0.65
CA PHE A 153 -2.20 11.09 0.21
C PHE A 153 -0.94 10.74 -0.58
N PHE A 154 0.17 11.17 -0.05
CA PHE A 154 1.52 10.73 -0.40
C PHE A 154 2.16 10.18 0.86
N GLY A 155 3.16 9.33 0.74
CA GLY A 155 3.79 8.80 1.95
C GLY A 155 5.12 8.11 1.69
N SER A 156 5.78 7.76 2.78
CA SER A 156 7.02 7.01 2.75
C SER A 156 7.01 5.90 3.81
N THR A 157 7.77 4.84 3.54
CA THR A 157 7.96 3.75 4.49
C THR A 157 9.34 3.10 4.30
N ASN A 158 9.88 2.55 5.37
CA ASN A 158 11.06 1.69 5.34
C ASN A 158 10.67 0.20 5.38
N LEU A 159 9.41 -0.11 5.70
CA LEU A 159 8.94 -1.49 5.72
C LEU A 159 8.87 -2.07 4.32
N THR A 160 9.24 -3.33 4.20
CA THR A 160 9.04 -4.13 2.98
C THR A 160 7.71 -4.86 2.99
N GLU A 161 7.19 -5.15 4.17
CA GLU A 161 5.96 -5.92 4.36
C GLU A 161 5.05 -5.15 5.32
N PHE A 162 4.03 -4.49 4.77
CA PHE A 162 3.10 -3.70 5.58
C PHE A 162 1.64 -3.83 5.12
N LEU A 163 1.39 -4.45 3.98
CA LEU A 163 0.04 -4.72 3.51
C LEU A 163 -0.48 -6.03 4.10
N THR A 164 -1.59 -5.95 4.81
CA THR A 164 -2.18 -7.10 5.54
C THR A 164 -3.36 -7.74 4.83
N ASP A 165 -3.92 -7.10 3.79
CA ASP A 165 -5.13 -7.57 3.13
C ASP A 165 -4.86 -7.97 1.67
N ASP A 166 -5.65 -8.91 1.17
CA ASP A 166 -5.58 -9.40 -0.20
C ASP A 166 -6.02 -8.36 -1.24
N VAL A 167 -6.87 -7.42 -0.84
CA VAL A 167 -7.36 -6.36 -1.73
C VAL A 167 -6.70 -5.02 -1.43
N ASN A 168 -5.52 -4.80 -1.95
CA ASN A 168 -4.71 -3.60 -1.74
C ASN A 168 -4.93 -2.53 -2.82
N THR A 169 -6.19 -2.31 -3.20
CA THR A 169 -6.57 -1.46 -4.35
C THR A 169 -6.30 0.03 -4.21
N ARG A 170 -5.97 0.50 -2.99
CA ARG A 170 -5.77 1.92 -2.69
C ARG A 170 -4.31 2.35 -2.65
N TRP A 171 -3.40 1.41 -2.77
CA TRP A 171 -1.98 1.65 -2.62
C TRP A 171 -1.27 1.66 -3.97
N LEU A 172 -0.49 2.70 -4.22
CA LEU A 172 0.45 2.85 -5.32
C LEU A 172 1.84 2.92 -4.69
N ILE A 173 2.52 1.78 -4.58
CA ILE A 173 3.77 1.65 -3.84
C ILE A 173 4.90 1.47 -4.84
N PHE A 174 6.00 2.18 -4.62
CA PHE A 174 7.18 2.10 -5.48
C PHE A 174 8.44 2.08 -4.64
N THR A 175 9.30 1.09 -4.88
CA THR A 175 10.61 1.00 -4.25
C THR A 175 11.59 1.94 -4.92
N VAL A 176 12.29 2.75 -4.10
CA VAL A 176 13.31 3.69 -4.52
C VAL A 176 14.60 3.37 -3.77
N ASP A 177 15.66 2.96 -4.48
CA ASP A 177 16.94 2.59 -3.87
C ASP A 177 17.89 3.79 -3.67
N GLY A 178 17.63 4.91 -4.34
CA GLY A 178 18.40 6.14 -4.24
C GLY A 178 17.68 7.35 -4.84
N ILE A 179 18.06 8.53 -4.38
CA ILE A 179 17.56 9.82 -4.86
C ILE A 179 18.79 10.70 -5.12
N LYS A 180 18.92 11.22 -6.35
CA LYS A 180 19.98 12.15 -6.70
C LYS A 180 19.75 13.49 -6.00
N GLU A 181 20.71 13.96 -5.20
CA GLU A 181 20.57 15.19 -4.42
C GLU A 181 20.33 16.44 -5.31
N SER A 182 20.80 16.39 -6.58
CA SER A 182 20.60 17.48 -7.53
C SER A 182 19.12 17.75 -7.85
N ILE A 183 18.20 16.79 -7.60
CA ILE A 183 16.76 16.96 -7.80
C ILE A 183 16.21 18.19 -7.07
N PHE A 184 16.71 18.46 -5.85
CA PHE A 184 16.27 19.59 -5.03
C PHE A 184 16.70 20.97 -5.56
N LYS A 185 17.62 20.99 -6.54
CA LYS A 185 18.09 22.23 -7.19
C LYS A 185 17.61 22.36 -8.62
N GLU A 186 17.44 21.22 -9.31
CA GLU A 186 17.19 21.19 -10.75
C GLU A 186 15.72 20.99 -11.10
N ILE A 187 14.90 20.50 -10.18
CA ILE A 187 13.47 20.33 -10.38
C ILE A 187 12.72 21.53 -9.80
N ASN A 188 12.00 22.23 -10.67
CA ASN A 188 10.99 23.18 -10.25
C ASN A 188 9.65 22.45 -10.17
N ILE A 189 9.11 22.28 -8.99
CA ILE A 189 7.87 21.52 -8.77
C ILE A 189 6.65 22.15 -9.49
N HIS A 190 6.68 23.46 -9.73
CA HIS A 190 5.62 24.13 -10.45
C HIS A 190 5.53 23.69 -11.92
N ASP A 191 6.62 23.18 -12.52
CA ASP A 191 6.61 22.64 -13.88
C ASP A 191 5.82 21.32 -13.93
N LEU A 192 5.97 20.43 -12.92
CA LEU A 192 5.17 19.20 -12.82
C LEU A 192 3.69 19.56 -12.65
N TRP A 193 3.38 20.54 -11.80
CA TRP A 193 1.98 20.97 -11.60
C TRP A 193 1.40 21.65 -12.84
N SER A 194 2.21 22.36 -13.64
CA SER A 194 1.75 22.94 -14.91
C SER A 194 1.41 21.86 -15.94
N GLN A 195 2.21 20.78 -16.02
CA GLN A 195 1.91 19.61 -16.83
C GLN A 195 0.63 18.91 -16.33
N ALA A 196 0.51 18.65 -15.03
CA ALA A 196 -0.68 18.05 -14.45
C ALA A 196 -1.95 18.89 -14.69
N TRP A 197 -1.84 20.21 -14.59
CA TRP A 197 -2.94 21.14 -14.87
C TRP A 197 -3.38 21.12 -16.34
N ALA A 198 -2.42 21.06 -17.27
CA ALA A 198 -2.72 20.91 -18.69
C ALA A 198 -3.45 19.57 -18.97
N LEU A 199 -2.99 18.47 -18.37
CA LEU A 199 -3.62 17.18 -18.49
C LEU A 199 -5.04 17.15 -17.87
N TYR A 200 -5.22 17.74 -16.70
CA TYR A 200 -6.54 17.88 -16.06
C TYR A 200 -7.55 18.58 -16.96
N ASN A 201 -7.10 19.61 -17.73
CA ASN A 201 -7.95 20.34 -18.67
C ASN A 201 -8.05 19.68 -20.06
N THR A 202 -7.36 18.56 -20.30
CA THR A 202 -7.41 17.84 -21.57
C THR A 202 -8.68 16.99 -21.64
N THR A 203 -9.51 17.25 -22.63
CA THR A 203 -10.74 16.45 -22.84
C THR A 203 -10.38 14.99 -23.10
N GLY A 204 -10.98 14.09 -22.31
CA GLY A 204 -10.78 12.65 -22.44
C GLY A 204 -9.54 12.11 -21.73
N TYR A 205 -8.80 12.95 -20.98
CA TYR A 205 -7.77 12.41 -20.09
C TYR A 205 -8.41 11.58 -18.97
N ASP A 206 -7.98 10.33 -18.84
CA ASP A 206 -8.47 9.40 -17.82
C ASP A 206 -7.43 9.25 -16.70
N GLU A 207 -7.73 9.84 -15.55
CA GLU A 207 -6.92 9.74 -14.35
C GLU A 207 -7.14 8.41 -13.59
N ASP A 208 -8.15 7.62 -13.92
CA ASP A 208 -8.36 6.30 -13.36
C ASP A 208 -7.37 5.28 -13.93
N LEU A 209 -7.16 4.19 -13.20
CA LEU A 209 -6.30 3.12 -13.65
C LEU A 209 -7.01 2.28 -14.71
N THR A 210 -6.37 2.10 -15.85
CA THR A 210 -6.77 1.14 -16.87
C THR A 210 -6.73 -0.29 -16.32
N PRO A 211 -7.37 -1.29 -16.98
CA PRO A 211 -7.28 -2.69 -16.55
C PRO A 211 -5.84 -3.19 -16.44
N MET A 212 -4.98 -2.82 -17.41
CA MET A 212 -3.56 -3.19 -17.38
C MET A 212 -2.82 -2.57 -16.19
N GLU A 213 -3.04 -1.28 -15.92
CA GLU A 213 -2.44 -0.59 -14.78
C GLU A 213 -2.91 -1.16 -13.43
N LYS A 214 -4.16 -1.64 -13.35
CA LYS A 214 -4.67 -2.34 -12.16
C LYS A 214 -3.92 -3.64 -11.92
N ASN A 215 -3.69 -4.44 -12.96
CA ASN A 215 -2.94 -5.68 -12.86
C ASN A 215 -1.49 -5.41 -12.44
N LEU A 216 -0.81 -4.45 -13.09
CA LEU A 216 0.56 -4.06 -12.72
C LEU A 216 0.65 -3.57 -11.26
N ARG A 217 -0.33 -2.82 -10.79
CA ARG A 217 -0.40 -2.41 -9.38
C ARG A 217 -0.56 -3.62 -8.46
N GLU A 218 -1.43 -4.56 -8.79
CA GLU A 218 -1.67 -5.76 -7.99
C GLU A 218 -0.41 -6.62 -7.92
N GLU A 219 0.23 -6.90 -9.04
CA GLU A 219 1.51 -7.60 -9.11
C GLU A 219 2.59 -6.90 -8.27
N ASN A 220 2.71 -5.57 -8.42
CA ASN A 220 3.67 -4.79 -7.65
C ASN A 220 3.37 -4.83 -6.14
N ASN A 221 2.09 -4.77 -5.75
CA ASN A 221 1.69 -4.77 -4.35
C ASN A 221 1.89 -6.11 -3.64
N LEU A 222 2.00 -7.23 -4.38
CA LEU A 222 2.33 -8.54 -3.80
C LEU A 222 3.69 -8.53 -3.08
N TYR A 223 4.66 -7.74 -3.57
CA TYR A 223 5.98 -7.62 -2.92
C TYR A 223 5.93 -6.95 -1.53
N TYR A 224 4.85 -6.25 -1.21
CA TYR A 224 4.68 -5.53 0.05
C TYR A 224 3.63 -6.17 0.96
N LYS A 225 3.09 -7.31 0.53
CA LYS A 225 2.15 -8.08 1.34
C LYS A 225 2.90 -8.68 2.52
N GLN A 226 2.39 -8.45 3.71
CA GLN A 226 2.94 -9.08 4.92
C GLN A 226 2.66 -10.58 4.85
N SER A 227 3.70 -11.41 4.93
CA SER A 227 3.54 -12.83 5.14
C SER A 227 2.92 -13.04 6.53
N VAL A 228 1.95 -13.90 6.62
CA VAL A 228 1.40 -14.31 7.90
C VAL A 228 2.08 -15.62 8.31
N ILE A 229 2.39 -15.75 9.58
CA ILE A 229 3.12 -16.93 10.10
C ILE A 229 2.46 -18.23 9.65
N GLU A 230 1.14 -18.27 9.63
CA GLU A 230 0.38 -19.43 9.16
C GLU A 230 0.62 -19.76 7.71
N GLN A 231 0.75 -18.73 6.85
CA GLN A 231 1.06 -18.89 5.43
C GLN A 231 2.47 -19.48 5.24
N ASP A 232 3.47 -18.93 5.91
CA ASP A 232 4.85 -19.43 5.87
C ASP A 232 4.92 -20.88 6.36
N LEU A 233 4.26 -21.19 7.49
CA LEU A 233 4.19 -22.54 8.02
C LEU A 233 3.53 -23.53 7.06
N ILE A 234 2.49 -23.09 6.32
CA ILE A 234 1.83 -23.94 5.34
C ILE A 234 2.77 -24.14 4.13
N MET A 235 3.36 -23.10 3.60
CA MET A 235 4.27 -23.18 2.44
C MET A 235 5.49 -24.06 2.72
N ASP A 236 6.07 -23.97 3.91
CA ASP A 236 7.30 -24.69 4.26
C ASP A 236 7.04 -26.15 4.60
N ASN A 237 5.81 -26.53 4.98
CA ASN A 237 5.53 -27.85 5.54
C ASN A 237 4.47 -28.67 4.78
N PHE A 238 3.83 -28.09 3.76
CA PHE A 238 2.81 -28.77 2.97
C PHE A 238 3.08 -28.61 1.48
N GLN A 239 2.73 -29.62 0.71
CA GLN A 239 2.77 -29.62 -0.74
C GLN A 239 1.50 -30.20 -1.34
N GLU A 240 1.22 -29.92 -2.60
CA GLU A 240 0.11 -30.55 -3.32
C GLU A 240 0.27 -32.06 -3.37
N SER A 241 -0.84 -32.78 -3.19
CA SER A 241 -0.87 -34.24 -3.30
C SER A 241 -2.06 -34.71 -4.11
N LYS A 242 -1.82 -35.66 -5.01
CA LYS A 242 -2.88 -36.35 -5.76
C LYS A 242 -3.55 -37.48 -4.94
N TYR A 243 -2.89 -37.92 -3.88
CA TYR A 243 -3.28 -39.12 -3.12
C TYR A 243 -3.64 -38.83 -1.68
N SER A 244 -3.24 -37.72 -1.15
CA SER A 244 -3.48 -37.32 0.22
C SER A 244 -4.45 -36.15 0.30
N ILE A 245 -5.34 -36.20 1.28
CA ILE A 245 -6.26 -35.12 1.58
C ILE A 245 -6.23 -34.82 3.08
N LEU A 246 -6.23 -33.53 3.43
CA LEU A 246 -6.30 -33.07 4.81
C LEU A 246 -7.53 -32.19 5.02
N SER A 247 -8.17 -32.35 6.16
CA SER A 247 -9.23 -31.42 6.54
C SER A 247 -8.64 -30.10 7.06
N LEU A 248 -9.44 -29.02 7.04
CA LEU A 248 -9.03 -27.73 7.61
C LEU A 248 -8.59 -27.86 9.07
N SER A 249 -9.28 -28.70 9.86
CA SER A 249 -8.91 -28.93 11.26
C SER A 249 -7.58 -29.67 11.41
N ASP A 250 -7.24 -30.57 10.48
CA ASP A 250 -5.95 -31.28 10.52
C ASP A 250 -4.80 -30.35 10.14
N VAL A 251 -5.01 -29.45 9.16
CA VAL A 251 -4.03 -28.42 8.81
C VAL A 251 -3.82 -27.45 9.97
N ALA A 252 -4.90 -26.92 10.56
CA ALA A 252 -4.82 -26.03 11.71
C ALA A 252 -4.07 -26.64 12.91
N LYS A 253 -4.33 -27.91 13.22
CA LYS A 253 -3.58 -28.65 14.24
C LYS A 253 -2.11 -28.80 13.88
N ALA A 254 -1.84 -29.19 12.66
CA ALA A 254 -0.48 -29.43 12.20
C ALA A 254 0.38 -28.16 12.25
N ILE A 255 -0.10 -26.99 11.77
CA ILE A 255 0.63 -25.74 11.89
C ILE A 255 0.83 -25.30 13.33
N THR A 256 -0.14 -25.56 14.22
CA THR A 256 -0.01 -25.28 15.65
C THR A 256 1.08 -26.13 16.30
N GLU A 257 1.17 -27.40 15.94
CA GLU A 257 2.22 -28.32 16.41
C GLU A 257 3.61 -27.90 15.90
N ILE A 258 3.71 -27.50 14.63
CA ILE A 258 4.95 -27.06 13.99
C ILE A 258 5.44 -25.74 14.60
N ALA A 259 4.55 -24.78 14.85
CA ALA A 259 4.89 -23.50 15.47
C ALA A 259 5.46 -23.66 16.89
N GLY A 260 5.06 -24.70 17.61
CA GLY A 260 5.57 -24.99 18.94
C GLY A 260 5.06 -24.03 20.03
N ARG A 261 5.67 -24.15 21.22
CA ARG A 261 5.29 -23.31 22.36
C ARG A 261 5.86 -21.89 22.22
N GLY A 262 5.00 -20.88 22.30
CA GLY A 262 5.39 -19.47 22.32
C GLY A 262 4.98 -18.67 21.06
N ILE A 263 4.61 -19.33 19.98
CA ILE A 263 4.07 -18.68 18.78
C ILE A 263 2.54 -18.79 18.80
N ARG A 264 1.87 -17.66 18.73
CA ARG A 264 0.39 -17.62 18.70
C ARG A 264 -0.08 -17.76 17.25
N ILE A 265 -0.79 -18.84 16.97
CA ILE A 265 -1.35 -19.17 15.65
C ILE A 265 -2.85 -18.87 15.64
N ASN A 266 -3.33 -18.27 14.57
CA ASN A 266 -4.76 -18.14 14.33
C ASN A 266 -5.30 -19.47 13.77
N THR A 267 -6.14 -20.16 14.56
CA THR A 267 -6.73 -21.46 14.22
C THR A 267 -8.17 -21.36 13.70
N ASP A 268 -8.64 -20.16 13.36
CA ASP A 268 -9.94 -20.00 12.71
C ASP A 268 -9.94 -20.74 11.36
N LEU A 269 -10.91 -21.64 11.19
CA LEU A 269 -10.94 -22.53 10.03
C LEU A 269 -11.26 -21.78 8.73
N THR A 270 -12.00 -20.68 8.79
CA THR A 270 -12.27 -19.85 7.61
C THR A 270 -10.99 -19.14 7.19
N TYR A 271 -10.25 -18.60 8.14
CA TYR A 271 -8.97 -17.94 7.90
C TYR A 271 -7.92 -18.90 7.31
N ILE A 272 -7.79 -20.11 7.85
CA ILE A 272 -6.88 -21.14 7.29
C ILE A 272 -7.32 -21.57 5.88
N GLN A 273 -8.65 -21.67 5.64
CA GLN A 273 -9.17 -21.96 4.30
C GLN A 273 -8.76 -20.90 3.30
N ASP A 274 -8.90 -19.63 3.64
CA ASP A 274 -8.57 -18.52 2.76
C ASP A 274 -7.08 -18.53 2.42
N ILE A 275 -6.20 -18.77 3.38
CA ILE A 275 -4.75 -18.93 3.13
C ILE A 275 -4.47 -20.08 2.16
N LEU A 276 -5.09 -21.26 2.34
CA LEU A 276 -4.88 -22.42 1.49
C LEU A 276 -5.33 -22.15 0.05
N ILE A 277 -6.45 -21.45 -0.13
CA ILE A 277 -6.95 -21.06 -1.46
C ILE A 277 -6.00 -20.05 -2.10
N ASP A 278 -5.54 -19.05 -1.36
CA ASP A 278 -4.60 -18.03 -1.84
C ASP A 278 -3.24 -18.62 -2.26
N LEU A 279 -2.81 -19.67 -1.58
CA LEU A 279 -1.63 -20.45 -1.95
C LEU A 279 -1.84 -21.39 -3.16
N GLY A 280 -3.07 -21.44 -3.69
CA GLY A 280 -3.41 -22.21 -4.89
C GLY A 280 -3.74 -23.68 -4.62
N PHE A 281 -3.88 -24.11 -3.36
CA PHE A 281 -4.23 -25.50 -3.06
C PHE A 281 -5.68 -25.82 -3.44
N GLU A 282 -5.87 -26.97 -4.10
CA GLU A 282 -7.18 -27.39 -4.60
C GLU A 282 -8.08 -27.88 -3.45
N MET A 283 -9.25 -27.25 -3.32
CA MET A 283 -10.27 -27.62 -2.32
C MET A 283 -11.28 -28.59 -2.91
N ASP A 284 -11.61 -29.63 -2.15
CA ASP A 284 -12.67 -30.58 -2.48
C ASP A 284 -13.68 -30.75 -1.32
N LYS A 285 -14.79 -31.40 -1.57
CA LYS A 285 -15.83 -31.71 -0.57
C LYS A 285 -16.07 -33.18 -0.53
N ILE A 286 -15.78 -33.80 0.61
CA ILE A 286 -16.08 -35.21 0.82
C ILE A 286 -17.29 -35.39 1.75
N LYS A 287 -18.07 -36.41 1.48
CA LYS A 287 -19.23 -36.76 2.30
C LYS A 287 -18.81 -37.79 3.35
N ILE A 288 -18.94 -37.46 4.64
CA ILE A 288 -18.70 -38.35 5.76
C ILE A 288 -20.00 -38.51 6.54
N GLY A 289 -20.61 -39.69 6.41
CA GLY A 289 -21.97 -39.92 6.95
C GLY A 289 -22.99 -39.01 6.28
N ASN A 290 -23.70 -38.21 7.07
CA ASN A 290 -24.69 -37.23 6.58
C ASN A 290 -24.19 -35.82 6.45
N LYS A 291 -22.86 -35.55 6.61
CA LYS A 291 -22.26 -34.23 6.56
C LYS A 291 -21.23 -34.14 5.44
N TYR A 292 -21.13 -32.95 4.81
CA TYR A 292 -20.04 -32.63 3.90
C TYR A 292 -18.91 -31.94 4.68
N MET A 293 -17.68 -32.37 4.42
CA MET A 293 -16.47 -31.78 4.98
C MET A 293 -15.59 -31.21 3.86
N LYS A 294 -15.09 -30.00 4.04
CA LYS A 294 -14.10 -29.37 3.14
C LYS A 294 -12.74 -29.98 3.43
N VAL A 295 -12.06 -30.40 2.38
CA VAL A 295 -10.71 -30.99 2.42
C VAL A 295 -9.86 -30.35 1.35
N PHE A 296 -8.56 -30.41 1.53
CA PHE A 296 -7.58 -29.93 0.56
C PHE A 296 -6.71 -31.09 0.10
N LYS A 297 -6.35 -31.11 -1.19
CA LYS A 297 -5.46 -32.09 -1.80
C LYS A 297 -4.01 -31.76 -1.47
N ILE A 298 -3.61 -31.98 -0.25
CA ILE A 298 -2.29 -31.64 0.29
C ILE A 298 -1.76 -32.75 1.21
N GLU A 299 -0.43 -32.79 1.34
CA GLU A 299 0.27 -33.65 2.28
C GLU A 299 1.39 -32.88 3.01
N LYS A 300 1.79 -33.36 4.18
CA LYS A 300 2.95 -32.83 4.90
C LYS A 300 4.23 -33.20 4.15
N ILE A 301 5.12 -32.22 3.96
CA ILE A 301 6.47 -32.48 3.44
C ILE A 301 7.21 -33.31 4.46
N ALA A 302 7.69 -34.49 4.05
CA ALA A 302 8.49 -35.35 4.92
C ALA A 302 9.82 -34.61 5.24
N VAL A 303 10.00 -34.22 6.51
CA VAL A 303 11.29 -33.68 6.97
C VAL A 303 12.33 -34.79 6.82
N SER A 304 13.17 -34.71 5.77
CA SER A 304 14.34 -35.57 5.67
C SER A 304 15.26 -35.25 6.86
N LYS A 305 15.44 -36.24 7.73
CA LYS A 305 16.41 -36.19 8.87
C LYS A 305 17.82 -36.16 8.31
N SER A 306 18.28 -35.01 7.85
CA SER A 306 19.63 -34.83 7.27
C SER A 306 20.44 -33.69 7.90
N LYS A 307 20.14 -33.31 9.15
CA LYS A 307 21.01 -32.35 9.88
C LYS A 307 21.64 -32.87 11.17
N ASP A 308 21.32 -34.10 11.60
CA ASP A 308 21.90 -34.65 12.85
C ASP A 308 23.05 -35.63 12.64
N GLU A 309 23.36 -36.05 11.43
CA GLU A 309 24.50 -36.98 11.17
C GLU A 309 25.84 -36.27 10.92
N ASP A 310 25.83 -35.01 10.46
CA ASP A 310 27.09 -34.28 10.21
C ASP A 310 27.76 -33.74 11.50
N ASN A 311 27.03 -33.59 12.58
CA ASN A 311 27.60 -33.19 13.89
C ASN A 311 28.16 -34.35 14.70
N LYS A 312 27.85 -35.61 14.38
CA LYS A 312 28.43 -36.77 15.03
C LYS A 312 29.73 -37.27 14.38
N ARG A 313 30.03 -36.86 13.16
CA ARG A 313 31.32 -37.21 12.49
C ARG A 313 32.47 -36.24 12.72
N LYS A 314 32.25 -35.10 13.33
CA LYS A 314 33.30 -34.14 13.71
C LYS A 314 33.74 -34.19 15.18
N GLY A 315 33.23 -35.15 15.96
CA GLY A 315 33.51 -35.29 17.39
C GLY A 315 34.43 -36.45 17.77
N ILE A 316 35.07 -37.14 16.79
CA ILE A 316 36.05 -38.20 17.09
C ILE A 316 37.29 -37.95 16.24
N GLN A 317 38.11 -37.05 16.65
CA GLN A 317 39.58 -36.99 16.44
C GLN A 317 40.11 -35.77 17.24
N ASN A 318 40.46 -36.04 18.45
CA ASN A 318 41.68 -35.73 19.23
C ASN A 318 41.37 -35.92 20.72
#